data_74ca5b8174adcc4db71cc0f538f5d527
#
_entry.id   74ca5b8174adcc4db71cc0f538f5d527
#
_cell.length_a   1.000
_cell.length_b   1.000
_cell.length_c   1.000
_cell.angle_alpha   90.00
_cell.angle_beta   90.00
_cell.angle_gamma   90.00
#
_symmetry.space_group_name_H-M   'P 1'
#
loop_
_entity.id
_entity.type
_entity.pdbx_description
1 polymer ?
#
loop_
_entity_poly.entity_id
_entity_poly.type
_entity_poly.pdbx_seq_one_letter_code
_entity_poly.pdbx_strand_id
1 'polypeptide(L)'
;MEFSEGVNYTILVNNANKAFFENFESYKVLDTMDGFDAIKSQVEVFLSKRIVFNEIWYYLSKEEKSELLEILKRRNVSFVNITSNVEDVIYSDYVIVYDDDKKILEGNKEMVLRNEKLLKRLGYGIPFVVDLSIQLNYYDIFDTVYYDMDKLTEDLWN
;
A
#
# COMPACT_ATOMS: atom_id res chain seq x y z
N MET A 1 13.72 11.67 2.79
CA MET A 1 13.17 10.74 1.77
C MET A 1 12.34 11.55 0.77
N GLU A 2 12.59 11.37 -0.51
CA GLU A 2 11.92 12.12 -1.56
C GLU A 2 10.92 11.23 -2.31
N PHE A 3 9.75 11.79 -2.63
CA PHE A 3 8.68 11.10 -3.34
C PHE A 3 8.28 11.86 -4.59
N SER A 4 8.08 11.15 -5.69
CA SER A 4 7.63 11.74 -6.96
C SER A 4 6.20 12.27 -6.86
N GLU A 5 5.95 13.42 -7.46
CA GLU A 5 4.62 14.03 -7.45
C GLU A 5 3.58 13.11 -8.13
N GLY A 6 2.40 13.02 -7.54
CA GLY A 6 1.30 12.23 -8.08
C GLY A 6 1.43 10.72 -7.93
N VAL A 7 2.50 10.23 -7.33
CA VAL A 7 2.75 8.80 -7.13
C VAL A 7 2.39 8.39 -5.71
N ASN A 8 1.63 7.33 -5.56
CA ASN A 8 1.28 6.74 -4.27
C ASN A 8 2.26 5.64 -3.90
N TYR A 9 2.72 5.67 -2.66
CA TYR A 9 3.75 4.76 -2.15
C TYR A 9 3.24 3.89 -1.02
N THR A 10 3.67 2.64 -1.01
CA THR A 10 3.65 1.80 0.19
C THR A 10 5.07 1.56 0.65
N ILE A 11 5.33 1.75 1.93
CA ILE A 11 6.59 1.39 2.56
C ILE A 11 6.33 0.19 3.46
N LEU A 12 6.84 -0.96 3.06
CA LEU A 12 6.79 -2.17 3.88
C LEU A 12 7.95 -2.12 4.88
N VAL A 13 7.62 -2.05 6.15
CA VAL A 13 8.59 -2.00 7.23
C VAL A 13 8.02 -2.72 8.47
N ASN A 14 8.83 -3.59 9.07
CA ASN A 14 8.56 -4.16 10.37
C ASN A 14 9.30 -3.33 11.42
N ASN A 15 8.65 -3.05 12.54
CA ASN A 15 9.28 -2.38 13.68
C ASN A 15 9.88 -1.00 13.35
N ALA A 16 9.13 -0.16 12.62
CA ALA A 16 9.53 1.22 12.38
C ALA A 16 9.79 1.95 13.72
N ASN A 17 10.97 2.52 13.87
CA ASN A 17 11.39 3.21 15.07
C ASN A 17 11.40 4.73 14.89
N LYS A 18 11.74 5.46 15.94
CA LYS A 18 11.80 6.92 15.90
C LYS A 18 12.73 7.45 14.80
N ALA A 19 13.89 6.84 14.62
CA ALA A 19 14.86 7.24 13.58
C ALA A 19 14.29 7.07 12.17
N PHE A 20 13.49 6.03 11.94
CA PHE A 20 12.77 5.85 10.68
C PHE A 20 11.82 7.01 10.40
N PHE A 21 11.04 7.44 11.39
CA PHE A 21 10.07 8.53 11.24
C PHE A 21 10.70 9.91 11.08
N GLU A 22 11.97 10.10 11.43
CA GLU A 22 12.70 11.35 11.15
C GLU A 22 12.76 11.67 9.65
N ASN A 23 12.66 10.65 8.79
CA ASN A 23 12.55 10.84 7.35
C ASN A 23 11.26 11.54 6.90
N PHE A 24 10.27 11.63 7.78
CA PHE A 24 8.93 12.15 7.46
C PHE A 24 8.58 13.44 8.22
N GLU A 25 9.56 14.11 8.85
CA GLU A 25 9.32 15.32 9.64
C GLU A 25 8.64 16.46 8.85
N SER A 26 8.88 16.53 7.55
CA SER A 26 8.28 17.53 6.67
C SER A 26 6.85 17.19 6.22
N TYR A 27 6.33 16.02 6.60
CA TYR A 27 5.01 15.55 6.20
C TYR A 27 4.05 15.47 7.38
N LYS A 28 2.77 15.63 7.08
CA LYS A 28 1.72 15.27 8.06
C LYS A 28 1.60 13.75 8.11
N VAL A 29 1.92 13.21 9.29
CA VAL A 29 1.78 11.77 9.56
C VAL A 29 0.51 11.56 10.39
N LEU A 30 -0.39 10.70 9.88
CA LEU A 30 -1.54 10.21 10.63
C LEU A 30 -1.18 8.85 11.23
N ASP A 31 -1.18 8.78 12.55
CA ASP A 31 -0.78 7.60 13.32
C ASP A 31 -1.78 7.23 14.43
N THR A 32 -2.87 7.96 14.54
CA THR A 32 -3.91 7.72 15.56
C THR A 32 -5.17 7.16 14.94
N MET A 33 -5.76 6.19 15.65
CA MET A 33 -6.97 5.47 15.21
C MET A 33 -8.17 5.89 16.06
N ASP A 34 -8.70 7.08 15.80
CA ASP A 34 -9.96 7.55 16.41
C ASP A 34 -11.19 7.15 15.58
N GLY A 35 -11.02 6.16 14.69
CA GLY A 35 -12.05 5.68 13.77
C GLY A 35 -11.94 6.29 12.38
N PHE A 36 -12.63 5.66 11.41
CA PHE A 36 -12.60 6.07 10.01
C PHE A 36 -13.14 7.49 9.79
N ASP A 37 -14.20 7.88 10.50
CA ASP A 37 -14.78 9.22 10.37
C ASP A 37 -13.79 10.31 10.75
N ALA A 38 -12.95 10.09 11.77
CA ALA A 38 -11.91 11.03 12.16
C ALA A 38 -10.81 11.14 11.08
N ILE A 39 -10.40 10.02 10.51
CA ILE A 39 -9.43 9.98 9.41
C ILE A 39 -9.98 10.74 8.20
N LYS A 40 -11.22 10.44 7.82
CA LYS A 40 -11.90 11.08 6.69
C LYS A 40 -12.00 12.59 6.87
N SER A 41 -12.37 13.05 8.07
CA SER A 41 -12.45 14.48 8.38
C SER A 41 -11.10 15.18 8.24
N GLN A 42 -10.01 14.57 8.68
CA GLN A 42 -8.67 15.13 8.54
C GLN A 42 -8.23 15.19 7.08
N VAL A 43 -8.51 14.16 6.29
CA VAL A 43 -8.17 14.14 4.86
C VAL A 43 -8.98 15.16 4.07
N GLU A 44 -10.26 15.35 4.38
CA GLU A 44 -11.14 16.32 3.71
C GLU A 44 -10.68 17.77 3.85
N VAL A 45 -9.99 18.12 4.93
CA VAL A 45 -9.49 19.48 5.18
C VAL A 45 -7.98 19.62 4.91
N PHE A 46 -7.35 18.57 4.43
CA PHE A 46 -5.91 18.54 4.21
C PHE A 46 -5.51 19.45 3.04
N LEU A 47 -4.52 20.31 3.25
CA LEU A 47 -4.14 21.36 2.29
C LEU A 47 -2.86 21.04 1.50
N SER A 48 -2.05 20.09 1.93
CA SER A 48 -0.84 19.67 1.22
C SER A 48 -1.14 18.62 0.17
N LYS A 49 -0.19 18.38 -0.72
CA LYS A 49 -0.31 17.42 -1.82
C LYS A 49 -0.03 15.97 -1.44
N ARG A 50 0.55 15.74 -0.26
CA ARG A 50 0.93 14.41 0.21
C ARG A 50 0.68 14.22 1.69
N ILE A 51 0.07 13.10 2.03
CA ILE A 51 -0.18 12.68 3.40
C ILE A 51 0.53 11.35 3.66
N VAL A 52 0.98 11.14 4.88
CA VAL A 52 1.62 9.89 5.32
C VAL A 52 0.71 9.20 6.33
N PHE A 53 0.41 7.94 6.09
CA PHE A 53 -0.33 7.08 7.02
C PHE A 53 0.65 6.11 7.69
N ASN A 54 0.56 5.99 9.01
CA ASN A 54 1.35 5.04 9.76
C ASN A 54 0.45 3.95 10.35
N GLU A 55 0.48 2.75 9.78
CA GLU A 55 -0.27 1.55 10.21
C GLU A 55 -1.79 1.74 10.33
N ILE A 56 -2.36 2.75 9.67
CA ILE A 56 -3.80 3.07 9.77
C ILE A 56 -4.62 2.14 8.88
N TRP A 57 -4.14 1.85 7.67
CA TRP A 57 -4.91 1.11 6.66
C TRP A 57 -5.26 -0.31 7.11
N TYR A 58 -4.42 -0.92 7.93
CA TYR A 58 -4.68 -2.26 8.49
C TYR A 58 -6.05 -2.36 9.20
N TYR A 59 -6.48 -1.27 9.84
CA TYR A 59 -7.72 -1.23 10.62
C TYR A 59 -8.95 -0.84 9.81
N LEU A 60 -8.78 -0.47 8.55
CA LEU A 60 -9.90 -0.08 7.68
C LEU A 60 -10.49 -1.29 6.98
N SER A 61 -11.81 -1.29 6.80
CA SER A 61 -12.49 -2.26 5.94
C SER A 61 -12.16 -2.00 4.47
N LYS A 62 -12.46 -2.96 3.60
CA LYS A 62 -12.30 -2.80 2.16
C LYS A 62 -13.08 -1.59 1.64
N GLU A 63 -14.30 -1.41 2.10
CA GLU A 63 -15.19 -0.29 1.74
C GLU A 63 -14.61 1.05 2.21
N GLU A 64 -14.10 1.09 3.44
CA GLU A 64 -13.46 2.29 3.99
C GLU A 64 -12.17 2.65 3.23
N LYS A 65 -11.36 1.65 2.85
CA LYS A 65 -10.18 1.87 2.00
C LYS A 65 -10.58 2.46 0.64
N SER A 66 -11.60 1.93 0.01
CA SER A 66 -12.12 2.43 -1.27
C SER A 66 -12.62 3.88 -1.16
N GLU A 67 -13.36 4.20 -0.11
CA GLU A 67 -13.84 5.56 0.14
C GLU A 67 -12.67 6.53 0.39
N LEU A 68 -11.68 6.13 1.17
CA LEU A 68 -10.48 6.93 1.42
C LEU A 68 -9.71 7.23 0.13
N LEU A 69 -9.55 6.23 -0.74
CA LEU A 69 -8.90 6.40 -2.04
C LEU A 69 -9.66 7.38 -2.94
N GLU A 70 -10.98 7.33 -2.96
CA GLU A 70 -11.81 8.28 -3.71
C GLU A 70 -11.63 9.72 -3.20
N ILE A 71 -11.62 9.92 -1.89
CA ILE A 71 -11.40 11.23 -1.29
C ILE A 71 -10.01 11.77 -1.66
N LEU A 72 -8.97 10.98 -1.51
CA LEU A 72 -7.59 11.35 -1.85
C LEU A 72 -7.47 11.73 -3.33
N LYS A 73 -8.06 10.95 -4.22
CA LYS A 73 -8.07 11.21 -5.65
C LYS A 73 -8.82 12.48 -6.00
N ARG A 74 -10.02 12.68 -5.46
CA ARG A 74 -10.85 13.88 -5.68
C ARG A 74 -10.13 15.15 -5.21
N ARG A 75 -9.41 15.07 -4.11
CA ARG A 75 -8.65 16.18 -3.56
C ARG A 75 -7.26 16.35 -4.16
N ASN A 76 -6.88 15.47 -5.06
CA ASN A 76 -5.54 15.45 -5.68
C ASN A 76 -4.42 15.36 -4.63
N VAL A 77 -4.63 14.52 -3.61
CA VAL A 77 -3.66 14.23 -2.56
C VAL A 77 -3.06 12.85 -2.78
N SER A 78 -1.74 12.78 -2.90
CA SER A 78 -1.00 11.53 -2.93
C SER A 78 -0.72 11.04 -1.51
N PHE A 79 -0.47 9.74 -1.35
CA PHE A 79 -0.19 9.19 -0.04
C PHE A 79 1.09 8.37 0.01
N VAL A 80 1.62 8.23 1.21
CA VAL A 80 2.60 7.21 1.60
C VAL A 80 1.96 6.38 2.70
N ASN A 81 1.79 5.09 2.46
CA ASN A 81 1.29 4.16 3.46
C ASN A 81 2.45 3.38 4.07
N ILE A 82 2.77 3.67 5.33
CA ILE A 82 3.77 2.93 6.09
C ILE A 82 3.05 1.78 6.79
N THR A 83 3.41 0.55 6.46
CA THR A 83 2.70 -0.64 6.95
C THR A 83 3.61 -1.87 6.98
N SER A 84 3.28 -2.82 7.83
CA SER A 84 3.80 -4.19 7.81
C SER A 84 2.91 -5.14 6.99
N ASN A 85 1.75 -4.69 6.54
CA ASN A 85 0.76 -5.51 5.84
C ASN A 85 0.92 -5.43 4.32
N VAL A 86 1.42 -6.50 3.71
CA VAL A 86 1.64 -6.58 2.27
C VAL A 86 0.33 -6.49 1.46
N GLU A 87 -0.82 -6.81 2.04
CA GLU A 87 -2.11 -6.72 1.36
C GLU A 87 -2.42 -5.29 0.89
N ASP A 88 -1.91 -4.27 1.58
CA ASP A 88 -2.15 -2.87 1.23
C ASP A 88 -1.29 -2.37 0.05
N VAL A 89 -0.31 -3.15 -0.40
CA VAL A 89 0.53 -2.80 -1.57
C VAL A 89 -0.30 -2.60 -2.84
N ILE A 90 -1.39 -3.32 -2.98
CA ILE A 90 -2.26 -3.24 -4.19
C ILE A 90 -2.81 -1.84 -4.44
N TYR A 91 -2.92 -0.98 -3.42
CA TYR A 91 -3.47 0.37 -3.52
C TYR A 91 -2.46 1.45 -3.91
N SER A 92 -1.18 1.10 -3.99
CA SER A 92 -0.10 2.03 -4.33
C SER A 92 0.48 1.74 -5.72
N ASP A 93 1.28 2.68 -6.21
CA ASP A 93 1.97 2.57 -7.50
C ASP A 93 3.40 2.06 -7.32
N TYR A 94 4.05 2.49 -6.24
CA TYR A 94 5.45 2.26 -5.96
C TYR A 94 5.63 1.70 -4.54
N VAL A 95 6.57 0.78 -4.38
CA VAL A 95 6.80 0.08 -3.12
C VAL A 95 8.26 0.18 -2.71
N ILE A 96 8.48 0.50 -1.45
CA ILE A 96 9.80 0.50 -0.82
C ILE A 96 9.76 -0.56 0.29
N VAL A 97 10.74 -1.46 0.28
CA VAL A 97 10.78 -2.59 1.24
C VAL A 97 11.99 -2.44 2.14
N TYR A 98 11.74 -2.49 3.43
CA TYR A 98 12.75 -2.46 4.49
C TYR A 98 12.89 -3.80 5.17
N ASP A 99 14.13 -4.13 5.53
CA ASP A 99 14.46 -5.16 6.50
C ASP A 99 15.06 -4.44 7.71
N ASP A 100 14.29 -4.40 8.80
CA ASP A 100 14.57 -3.52 9.95
C ASP A 100 14.74 -2.06 9.50
N ASP A 101 15.95 -1.52 9.61
CA ASP A 101 16.28 -0.13 9.26
C ASP A 101 16.90 0.05 7.86
N LYS A 102 17.04 -1.04 7.10
CA LYS A 102 17.69 -1.02 5.78
C LYS A 102 16.67 -1.14 4.65
N LYS A 103 16.73 -0.20 3.73
CA LYS A 103 16.03 -0.32 2.46
C LYS A 103 16.73 -1.36 1.59
N ILE A 104 16.01 -2.42 1.21
CA ILE A 104 16.57 -3.55 0.46
C ILE A 104 16.03 -3.70 -0.94
N LEU A 105 14.86 -3.13 -1.23
CA LEU A 105 14.20 -3.23 -2.53
C LEU A 105 13.27 -2.05 -2.71
N GLU A 106 13.21 -1.50 -3.93
CA GLU A 106 12.20 -0.51 -4.30
C GLU A 106 11.90 -0.57 -5.79
N GLY A 107 10.71 -0.17 -6.18
CA GLY A 107 10.26 -0.11 -7.56
C GLY A 107 8.75 -0.04 -7.67
N ASN A 108 8.24 -0.11 -8.91
CA ASN A 108 6.80 -0.26 -9.08
C ASN A 108 6.32 -1.57 -8.44
N LYS A 109 5.04 -1.64 -8.10
CA LYS A 109 4.50 -2.79 -7.35
C LYS A 109 4.66 -4.10 -8.11
N GLU A 110 4.54 -4.09 -9.42
CA GLU A 110 4.70 -5.28 -10.26
C GLU A 110 6.11 -5.85 -10.14
N MET A 111 7.12 -5.00 -10.21
CA MET A 111 8.53 -5.39 -10.09
C MET A 111 8.84 -5.91 -8.68
N VAL A 112 8.37 -5.21 -7.65
CA VAL A 112 8.62 -5.60 -6.25
C VAL A 112 7.94 -6.93 -5.93
N LEU A 113 6.69 -7.13 -6.34
CA LEU A 113 5.92 -8.35 -6.07
C LEU A 113 6.44 -9.57 -6.83
N ARG A 114 7.22 -9.40 -7.89
CA ARG A 114 7.94 -10.51 -8.54
C ARG A 114 9.01 -11.13 -7.64
N ASN A 115 9.51 -10.40 -6.67
CA ASN A 115 10.48 -10.89 -5.68
C ASN A 115 9.80 -11.66 -4.54
N GLU A 116 8.92 -12.58 -4.89
CA GLU A 116 8.10 -13.36 -3.95
C GLU A 116 8.94 -14.06 -2.88
N LYS A 117 10.03 -14.71 -3.28
CA LYS A 117 10.90 -15.43 -2.36
C LYS A 117 11.55 -14.51 -1.31
N LEU A 118 12.00 -13.34 -1.75
CA LEU A 118 12.57 -12.33 -0.85
C LEU A 118 11.51 -11.82 0.13
N LEU A 119 10.33 -11.46 -0.37
CA LEU A 119 9.23 -10.94 0.46
C LEU A 119 8.76 -11.98 1.49
N LYS A 120 8.68 -13.25 1.10
CA LYS A 120 8.34 -14.35 2.01
C LYS A 120 9.43 -14.55 3.08
N ARG A 121 10.70 -14.50 2.68
CA ARG A 121 11.82 -14.61 3.62
C ARG A 121 11.83 -13.48 4.66
N LEU A 122 11.44 -12.28 4.26
CA LEU A 122 11.32 -11.12 5.15
C LEU A 122 10.05 -11.12 6.02
N GLY A 123 9.17 -12.09 5.83
CA GLY A 123 7.93 -12.22 6.59
C GLY A 123 6.74 -11.45 6.04
N TYR A 124 6.88 -10.75 4.90
CA TYR A 124 5.76 -10.00 4.31
C TYR A 124 4.83 -10.89 3.48
N GLY A 125 5.39 -11.84 2.69
CA GLY A 125 4.65 -12.57 1.70
C GLY A 125 4.26 -11.70 0.49
N ILE A 126 3.20 -12.09 -0.22
CA ILE A 126 2.61 -11.30 -1.30
C ILE A 126 1.10 -11.18 -1.11
N PRO A 127 0.44 -10.16 -1.69
CA PRO A 127 -1.01 -10.00 -1.57
C PRO A 127 -1.76 -11.24 -2.08
N PHE A 128 -2.84 -11.61 -1.40
CA PHE A 128 -3.61 -12.82 -1.72
C PHE A 128 -4.10 -12.84 -3.18
N VAL A 129 -4.61 -11.73 -3.69
CA VAL A 129 -5.09 -11.66 -5.08
C VAL A 129 -3.97 -11.88 -6.09
N VAL A 130 -2.76 -11.42 -5.78
CA VAL A 130 -1.57 -11.62 -6.63
C VAL A 130 -1.15 -13.08 -6.59
N ASP A 131 -1.08 -13.69 -5.42
CA ASP A 131 -0.73 -15.10 -5.26
C ASP A 131 -1.74 -16.01 -5.99
N LEU A 132 -3.03 -15.74 -5.82
CA LEU A 132 -4.09 -16.47 -6.52
C LEU A 132 -3.96 -16.33 -8.05
N SER A 133 -3.69 -15.13 -8.54
CA SER A 133 -3.46 -14.89 -9.97
C SER A 133 -2.30 -15.71 -10.52
N ILE A 134 -1.19 -15.76 -9.80
CA ILE A 134 0.00 -16.55 -10.19
C ILE A 134 -0.36 -18.02 -10.27
N GLN A 135 -1.10 -18.54 -9.30
CA GLN A 135 -1.56 -19.94 -9.31
C GLN A 135 -2.49 -20.24 -10.48
N LEU A 136 -3.44 -19.35 -10.75
CA LEU A 136 -4.36 -19.51 -11.89
C LEU A 136 -3.63 -19.44 -13.23
N ASN A 137 -2.61 -18.60 -13.35
CA ASN A 137 -1.75 -18.55 -14.53
C ASN A 137 -0.97 -19.86 -14.71
N TYR A 138 -0.51 -20.47 -13.62
CA TYR A 138 0.18 -21.75 -13.65
C TYR A 138 -0.70 -22.86 -14.26
N TYR A 139 -2.00 -22.81 -14.05
CA TYR A 139 -2.99 -23.75 -14.63
C TYR A 139 -3.59 -23.27 -15.95
N ASP A 140 -3.00 -22.29 -16.59
CA ASP A 140 -3.46 -21.73 -17.88
C ASP A 140 -4.90 -21.17 -17.86
N ILE A 141 -5.39 -20.78 -16.69
CA ILE A 141 -6.73 -20.17 -16.55
C ILE A 141 -6.69 -18.71 -16.96
N PHE A 142 -5.63 -18.00 -16.56
CA PHE A 142 -5.35 -16.63 -16.97
C PHE A 142 -3.91 -16.49 -17.46
N ASP A 143 -3.61 -15.37 -18.12
CA ASP A 143 -2.28 -14.99 -18.58
C ASP A 143 -1.81 -13.64 -17.98
N THR A 144 -2.55 -13.12 -16.99
CA THR A 144 -2.29 -11.83 -16.35
C THR A 144 -2.31 -11.94 -14.83
N VAL A 145 -1.70 -10.96 -14.17
CA VAL A 145 -1.72 -10.83 -12.71
C VAL A 145 -2.73 -9.76 -12.33
N TYR A 146 -3.62 -10.10 -11.41
CA TYR A 146 -4.64 -9.19 -10.90
C TYR A 146 -4.19 -8.55 -9.59
N TYR A 147 -4.57 -7.30 -9.41
CA TYR A 147 -4.37 -6.51 -8.17
C TYR A 147 -5.69 -6.14 -7.52
N ASP A 148 -6.80 -6.54 -8.11
CA ASP A 148 -8.17 -6.32 -7.64
C ASP A 148 -8.95 -7.63 -7.67
N MET A 149 -9.43 -8.06 -6.49
CA MET A 149 -10.16 -9.32 -6.36
C MET A 149 -11.50 -9.29 -7.10
N ASP A 150 -12.17 -8.16 -7.13
CA ASP A 150 -13.46 -8.03 -7.83
C ASP A 150 -13.26 -8.20 -9.33
N LYS A 151 -12.18 -7.62 -9.87
CA LYS A 151 -11.83 -7.77 -11.29
C LYS A 151 -11.44 -9.21 -11.63
N LEU A 152 -10.66 -9.87 -10.79
CA LEU A 152 -10.31 -11.28 -10.96
C LEU A 152 -11.57 -12.15 -10.98
N THR A 153 -12.47 -11.95 -10.03
CA THR A 153 -13.72 -12.71 -9.91
C THR A 153 -14.63 -12.48 -11.11
N GLU A 154 -14.75 -11.24 -11.58
CA GLU A 154 -15.54 -10.89 -12.77
C GLU A 154 -15.00 -11.62 -14.01
N ASP A 155 -13.71 -11.59 -14.25
CA ASP A 155 -13.07 -12.23 -15.40
C ASP A 155 -13.13 -13.76 -15.32
N LEU A 156 -13.11 -14.33 -14.10
CA LEU A 156 -13.21 -15.77 -13.89
C LEU A 156 -14.59 -16.32 -14.29
N TRP A 157 -15.65 -15.56 -14.12
CA TRP A 157 -17.03 -15.96 -14.41
C TRP A 157 -17.52 -15.55 -15.81
N ASN A 158 -16.72 -14.81 -16.53
CA ASN A 158 -16.96 -14.46 -17.93
C ASN A 158 -16.07 -15.33 -18.82
#